data_7ac4e80abd759e92bad7fd94b0091a3f
#
_entry.id   7ac4e80abd759e92bad7fd94b0091a3f
#
_cell.length_a   1.000
_cell.length_b   1.000
_cell.length_c   1.000
_cell.angle_alpha   90.00
_cell.angle_beta   90.00
_cell.angle_gamma   90.00
#
_symmetry.space_group_name_H-M   'P 1'
#
loop_
_entity.id
_entity.type
_entity.pdbx_description
1 polymer ?
#
loop_
_entity_poly.entity_id
_entity_poly.type
_entity_poly.pdbx_seq_one_letter_code
_entity_poly.pdbx_strand_id
1 'polypeptide(L)'
;SCAEALSPRKVTVVMRFLSTKRHSRAAKPVLLLLALVLVGCVYAFVSPSASGQADTNASTQVAQGKEIFQQNCSSCHGLNGEGTTQGPSLAGVGAAAVDFQMGTGRMPMARPEAQAPSKKTKFTGEEIASVGAYVASLAPGPKVPSSQNLNTSNLKAEELARGAELFKTNCSACH
;
A
#
# COMPACT_ATOMS: atom_id res chain seq x y z
N SER A 1 23.75 37.55 5.18
CA SER A 1 23.49 38.95 4.83
C SER A 1 23.39 39.07 3.32
N CYS A 2 22.16 39.15 2.81
CA CYS A 2 21.77 39.76 1.52
C CYS A 2 20.24 39.77 1.49
N ALA A 3 19.66 40.69 2.28
CA ALA A 3 18.30 41.15 2.07
C ALA A 3 18.44 42.52 1.38
N GLU A 4 18.51 42.50 0.04
CA GLU A 4 18.44 43.71 -0.76
C GLU A 4 16.96 44.06 -0.93
N ALA A 5 16.50 44.94 -0.05
CA ALA A 5 15.16 45.52 -0.08
C ALA A 5 14.95 46.26 -1.39
N LEU A 6 14.04 45.75 -2.23
CA LEU A 6 13.58 46.45 -3.42
C LEU A 6 13.04 47.83 -3.05
N SER A 7 13.72 48.88 -3.56
CA SER A 7 13.35 50.29 -3.36
C SER A 7 11.88 50.52 -3.72
N PRO A 8 11.10 51.25 -2.90
CA PRO A 8 9.68 51.48 -3.12
C PRO A 8 9.32 52.06 -4.49
N ARG A 9 10.26 52.75 -5.15
CA ARG A 9 10.08 53.24 -6.52
C ARG A 9 9.99 52.11 -7.56
N LYS A 10 10.75 50.99 -7.39
CA LYS A 10 10.69 49.85 -8.31
C LYS A 10 9.39 49.11 -8.19
N VAL A 11 8.85 48.95 -6.97
CA VAL A 11 7.56 48.29 -6.72
C VAL A 11 6.41 49.09 -7.35
N THR A 12 6.43 50.40 -7.24
CA THR A 12 5.37 51.29 -7.81
C THR A 12 5.37 51.25 -9.34
N VAL A 13 6.56 51.17 -9.98
CA VAL A 13 6.68 51.08 -11.45
C VAL A 13 6.15 49.75 -11.95
N VAL A 14 6.46 48.64 -11.27
CA VAL A 14 5.96 47.28 -11.63
C VAL A 14 4.44 47.22 -11.47
N MET A 15 3.88 47.78 -10.37
CA MET A 15 2.43 47.81 -10.17
C MET A 15 1.69 48.66 -11.22
N ARG A 16 2.27 49.77 -11.64
CA ARG A 16 1.69 50.61 -12.72
C ARG A 16 1.71 49.89 -14.09
N PHE A 17 2.79 49.15 -14.38
CA PHE A 17 2.91 48.40 -15.64
C PHE A 17 1.90 47.25 -15.74
N LEU A 18 1.60 46.60 -14.61
CA LEU A 18 0.59 45.52 -14.52
C LEU A 18 -0.83 46.09 -14.60
N SER A 19 -1.10 47.31 -14.10
CA SER A 19 -2.46 47.89 -14.11
C SER A 19 -2.91 48.39 -15.48
N THR A 20 -1.99 48.93 -16.31
CA THR A 20 -2.31 49.49 -17.63
C THR A 20 -2.62 48.44 -18.70
N LYS A 21 -2.11 47.20 -18.57
CA LYS A 21 -2.40 46.11 -19.51
C LYS A 21 -3.64 45.24 -19.15
N ARG A 22 -4.30 45.57 -18.05
CA ARG A 22 -5.45 44.81 -17.53
C ARG A 22 -6.72 44.88 -18.42
N HIS A 23 -6.75 45.81 -19.35
CA HIS A 23 -7.88 46.05 -20.27
C HIS A 23 -7.68 45.47 -21.68
N SER A 24 -6.53 44.88 -22.01
CA SER A 24 -6.42 44.21 -23.31
C SER A 24 -7.19 42.89 -23.32
N ARG A 25 -7.91 42.63 -24.40
CA ARG A 25 -8.69 41.37 -24.55
C ARG A 25 -7.83 40.12 -24.39
N ALA A 26 -6.52 40.23 -24.64
CA ALA A 26 -5.54 39.15 -24.48
C ALA A 26 -4.99 39.03 -23.04
N ALA A 27 -5.12 40.02 -22.18
CA ALA A 27 -4.56 40.01 -20.82
C ALA A 27 -5.26 38.97 -19.91
N LYS A 28 -6.55 38.78 -20.09
CA LYS A 28 -7.34 37.80 -19.30
C LYS A 28 -6.90 36.35 -19.57
N PRO A 29 -6.79 35.85 -20.80
CA PRO A 29 -6.33 34.49 -21.05
C PRO A 29 -4.84 34.29 -20.68
N VAL A 30 -4.00 35.30 -20.86
CA VAL A 30 -2.58 35.21 -20.45
C VAL A 30 -2.42 35.11 -18.93
N LEU A 31 -3.19 35.89 -18.17
CA LEU A 31 -3.20 35.84 -16.69
C LEU A 31 -3.69 34.48 -16.19
N LEU A 32 -4.69 33.93 -16.84
CA LEU A 32 -5.26 32.62 -16.51
C LEU A 32 -4.27 31.48 -16.79
N LEU A 33 -3.56 31.53 -17.92
CA LEU A 33 -2.48 30.59 -18.24
C LEU A 33 -1.33 30.68 -17.23
N LEU A 34 -0.90 31.89 -16.87
CA LEU A 34 0.14 32.08 -15.86
C LEU A 34 -0.29 31.54 -14.49
N ALA A 35 -1.54 31.75 -14.09
CA ALA A 35 -2.08 31.20 -12.85
C ALA A 35 -2.12 29.66 -12.87
N LEU A 36 -2.53 29.06 -13.98
CA LEU A 36 -2.54 27.60 -14.16
C LEU A 36 -1.13 27.00 -14.11
N VAL A 37 -0.16 27.66 -14.77
CA VAL A 37 1.25 27.22 -14.73
C VAL A 37 1.80 27.33 -13.31
N LEU A 38 1.52 28.41 -12.59
CA LEU A 38 1.94 28.60 -11.20
C LEU A 38 1.35 27.51 -10.28
N VAL A 39 0.05 27.25 -10.40
CA VAL A 39 -0.61 26.18 -9.63
C VAL A 39 -0.04 24.81 -9.99
N GLY A 40 0.20 24.53 -11.28
CA GLY A 40 0.83 23.29 -11.75
C GLY A 40 2.26 23.13 -11.21
N CYS A 41 3.06 24.17 -11.20
CA CYS A 41 4.41 24.14 -10.61
C CYS A 41 4.35 23.89 -9.10
N VAL A 42 3.51 24.60 -8.36
CA VAL A 42 3.33 24.40 -6.91
C VAL A 42 2.87 22.96 -6.64
N TYR A 43 1.92 22.45 -7.40
CA TYR A 43 1.46 21.06 -7.28
C TYR A 43 2.59 20.07 -7.56
N ALA A 44 3.42 20.29 -8.59
CA ALA A 44 4.56 19.43 -8.90
C ALA A 44 5.65 19.43 -7.81
N PHE A 45 5.84 20.55 -7.10
CA PHE A 45 6.80 20.63 -5.99
C PHE A 45 6.25 20.08 -4.66
N VAL A 46 4.94 20.14 -4.45
CA VAL A 46 4.29 19.67 -3.21
C VAL A 46 3.86 18.20 -3.30
N SER A 47 3.59 17.71 -4.53
CA SER A 47 3.30 16.28 -4.73
C SER A 47 4.55 15.47 -4.45
N PRO A 48 4.53 14.50 -3.51
CA PRO A 48 5.65 13.58 -3.34
C PRO A 48 5.87 12.90 -4.68
N SER A 49 7.09 13.03 -5.22
CA SER A 49 7.49 12.27 -6.40
C SER A 49 7.33 10.80 -6.07
N ALA A 50 6.31 10.14 -6.60
CA ALA A 50 6.21 8.69 -6.58
C ALA A 50 7.44 8.20 -7.35
N SER A 51 8.45 7.79 -6.59
CA SER A 51 9.70 7.27 -7.13
C SER A 51 9.35 5.96 -7.85
N GLY A 52 9.33 6.01 -9.18
CA GLY A 52 8.91 4.91 -10.07
C GLY A 52 9.78 3.65 -10.01
N GLN A 53 10.72 3.57 -9.08
CA GLN A 53 11.55 2.39 -8.83
C GLN A 53 10.95 1.44 -7.78
N ALA A 54 10.16 1.96 -6.83
CA ALA A 54 9.41 1.11 -5.89
C ALA A 54 8.26 0.38 -6.62
N ASP A 55 7.67 1.01 -7.63
CA ASP A 55 6.52 0.47 -8.36
C ASP A 55 6.89 -0.69 -9.30
N THR A 56 8.09 -0.69 -9.89
CA THR A 56 8.52 -1.79 -10.77
C THR A 56 8.76 -3.09 -10.00
N ASN A 57 9.38 -3.04 -8.83
CA ASN A 57 9.60 -4.23 -8.00
C ASN A 57 8.27 -4.76 -7.44
N ALA A 58 7.38 -3.87 -6.98
CA ALA A 58 6.07 -4.24 -6.48
C ALA A 58 5.19 -4.84 -7.58
N SER A 59 5.18 -4.27 -8.77
CA SER A 59 4.40 -4.79 -9.91
C SER A 59 4.92 -6.14 -10.40
N THR A 60 6.23 -6.35 -10.41
CA THR A 60 6.87 -7.63 -10.75
C THR A 60 6.53 -8.70 -9.71
N GLN A 61 6.58 -8.36 -8.43
CA GLN A 61 6.22 -9.27 -7.33
C GLN A 61 4.74 -9.67 -7.41
N VAL A 62 3.83 -8.74 -7.68
CA VAL A 62 2.41 -9.03 -7.88
C VAL A 62 2.18 -9.94 -9.09
N ALA A 63 2.87 -9.69 -10.21
CA ALA A 63 2.76 -10.52 -11.40
C ALA A 63 3.25 -11.95 -11.15
N GLN A 64 4.38 -12.12 -10.48
CA GLN A 64 4.90 -13.41 -10.06
C GLN A 64 3.96 -14.13 -9.09
N GLY A 65 3.41 -13.39 -8.12
CA GLY A 65 2.43 -13.93 -7.17
C GLY A 65 1.16 -14.41 -7.86
N LYS A 66 0.68 -13.69 -8.89
CA LYS A 66 -0.46 -14.08 -9.71
C LYS A 66 -0.19 -15.40 -10.45
N GLU A 67 0.98 -15.56 -11.01
CA GLU A 67 1.35 -16.80 -11.73
C GLU A 67 1.36 -18.00 -10.77
N ILE A 68 2.01 -17.89 -9.62
CA ILE A 68 2.02 -18.95 -8.60
C ILE A 68 0.60 -19.25 -8.11
N PHE A 69 -0.22 -18.23 -7.90
CA PHE A 69 -1.62 -18.35 -7.48
C PHE A 69 -2.43 -19.12 -8.51
N GLN A 70 -2.32 -18.78 -9.78
CA GLN A 70 -3.07 -19.45 -10.86
C GLN A 70 -2.71 -20.92 -10.98
N GLN A 71 -1.47 -21.30 -10.72
CA GLN A 71 -1.01 -22.68 -10.79
C GLN A 71 -1.43 -23.52 -9.57
N ASN A 72 -1.60 -22.92 -8.39
CA ASN A 72 -1.71 -23.68 -7.14
C ASN A 72 -2.99 -23.40 -6.34
N CYS A 73 -3.71 -22.31 -6.62
CA CYS A 73 -4.80 -21.82 -5.78
C CYS A 73 -6.11 -21.62 -6.54
N SER A 74 -6.03 -21.33 -7.85
CA SER A 74 -7.16 -20.92 -8.68
C SER A 74 -8.26 -21.97 -8.81
N SER A 75 -7.90 -23.25 -8.72
CA SER A 75 -8.87 -24.36 -8.79
C SER A 75 -9.95 -24.29 -7.70
N CYS A 76 -9.60 -23.77 -6.51
CA CYS A 76 -10.53 -23.62 -5.41
C CYS A 76 -10.98 -22.17 -5.22
N HIS A 77 -10.08 -21.19 -5.41
CA HIS A 77 -10.35 -19.80 -5.11
C HIS A 77 -10.77 -18.93 -6.32
N GLY A 78 -10.87 -19.54 -7.52
CA GLY A 78 -11.15 -18.84 -8.76
C GLY A 78 -9.90 -18.20 -9.39
N LEU A 79 -9.94 -17.89 -10.68
CA LEU A 79 -8.77 -17.40 -11.44
C LEU A 79 -8.24 -16.05 -10.95
N ASN A 80 -9.12 -15.23 -10.36
CA ASN A 80 -8.79 -13.91 -9.81
C ASN A 80 -9.07 -13.83 -8.31
N GLY A 81 -9.17 -14.95 -7.61
CA GLY A 81 -9.44 -14.99 -6.18
C GLY A 81 -10.88 -14.64 -5.79
N GLU A 82 -11.83 -14.71 -6.73
CA GLU A 82 -13.24 -14.41 -6.53
C GLU A 82 -13.98 -15.44 -5.67
N GLY A 83 -13.39 -16.63 -5.50
CA GLY A 83 -14.01 -17.76 -4.82
C GLY A 83 -14.79 -18.67 -5.77
N THR A 84 -15.05 -19.89 -5.29
CA THR A 84 -15.87 -20.90 -5.96
C THR A 84 -16.66 -21.70 -4.91
N THR A 85 -17.37 -22.75 -5.31
CA THR A 85 -17.97 -23.70 -4.38
C THR A 85 -16.95 -24.53 -3.59
N GLN A 86 -15.67 -24.50 -3.99
CA GLN A 86 -14.57 -25.27 -3.41
C GLN A 86 -13.73 -24.45 -2.42
N GLY A 87 -13.77 -23.10 -2.52
CA GLY A 87 -13.00 -22.22 -1.67
C GLY A 87 -13.56 -20.79 -1.66
N PRO A 88 -13.39 -20.07 -0.55
CA PRO A 88 -13.91 -18.71 -0.40
C PRO A 88 -13.19 -17.71 -1.28
N SER A 89 -13.83 -16.54 -1.49
CA SER A 89 -13.18 -15.36 -2.07
C SER A 89 -12.00 -14.92 -1.21
N LEU A 90 -10.93 -14.46 -1.85
CA LEU A 90 -9.74 -13.91 -1.20
C LEU A 90 -9.68 -12.38 -1.23
N ALA A 91 -10.71 -11.72 -1.78
CA ALA A 91 -10.80 -10.26 -1.73
C ALA A 91 -10.90 -9.79 -0.27
N GLY A 92 -9.98 -8.90 0.14
CA GLY A 92 -9.93 -8.37 1.51
C GLY A 92 -9.26 -9.27 2.56
N VAL A 93 -8.85 -10.48 2.18
CA VAL A 93 -8.17 -11.41 3.10
C VAL A 93 -6.78 -10.91 3.51
N GLY A 94 -6.09 -10.23 2.60
CA GLY A 94 -4.81 -9.58 2.86
C GLY A 94 -3.59 -10.52 2.88
N ALA A 95 -2.41 -9.92 2.87
CA ALA A 95 -1.14 -10.65 2.82
C ALA A 95 -0.87 -11.46 4.10
N ALA A 96 -1.32 -10.98 5.28
CA ALA A 96 -1.08 -11.66 6.55
C ALA A 96 -1.71 -13.05 6.60
N ALA A 97 -2.91 -13.22 6.06
CA ALA A 97 -3.57 -14.51 6.01
C ALA A 97 -2.86 -15.47 5.03
N VAL A 98 -2.37 -14.95 3.89
CA VAL A 98 -1.58 -15.74 2.94
C VAL A 98 -0.28 -16.23 3.59
N ASP A 99 0.44 -15.33 4.24
CA ASP A 99 1.68 -15.65 4.96
C ASP A 99 1.46 -16.77 5.97
N PHE A 100 0.43 -16.67 6.79
CA PHE A 100 0.08 -17.70 7.77
C PHE A 100 -0.35 -19.01 7.11
N GLN A 101 -1.27 -18.99 6.16
CA GLN A 101 -1.83 -20.19 5.57
C GLN A 101 -0.82 -20.97 4.73
N MET A 102 -0.02 -20.28 3.93
CA MET A 102 1.01 -20.90 3.13
C MET A 102 2.27 -21.22 3.95
N GLY A 103 2.69 -20.33 4.85
CA GLY A 103 3.87 -20.51 5.69
C GLY A 103 3.73 -21.70 6.64
N THR A 104 2.52 -21.98 7.14
CA THR A 104 2.21 -23.15 7.96
C THR A 104 1.81 -24.40 7.15
N GLY A 105 1.84 -24.29 5.82
CA GLY A 105 1.50 -25.37 4.91
C GLY A 105 0.03 -25.77 4.92
N ARG A 106 -0.87 -24.97 5.52
CA ARG A 106 -2.31 -25.22 5.49
C ARG A 106 -2.87 -25.09 4.09
N MET A 107 -2.41 -24.11 3.33
CA MET A 107 -2.74 -23.94 1.92
C MET A 107 -1.53 -24.22 1.02
N PRO A 108 -1.77 -24.77 -0.17
CA PRO A 108 -3.03 -25.29 -0.70
C PRO A 108 -3.46 -26.61 -0.03
N MET A 109 -4.77 -26.80 0.13
CA MET A 109 -5.35 -28.06 0.58
C MET A 109 -5.36 -29.09 -0.56
N ALA A 110 -5.26 -30.37 -0.22
CA ALA A 110 -5.39 -31.45 -1.21
C ALA A 110 -6.85 -31.65 -1.66
N ARG A 111 -7.79 -31.35 -0.76
CA ARG A 111 -9.24 -31.41 -0.97
C ARG A 111 -9.94 -30.44 -0.02
N PRO A 112 -11.14 -29.95 -0.35
CA PRO A 112 -11.92 -29.12 0.56
C PRO A 112 -12.29 -29.89 1.83
N GLU A 113 -11.95 -29.35 2.99
CA GLU A 113 -12.28 -29.90 4.31
C GLU A 113 -12.65 -28.73 5.25
N ALA A 114 -13.35 -29.06 6.34
CA ALA A 114 -13.77 -28.06 7.32
C ALA A 114 -12.58 -27.37 8.01
N GLN A 115 -11.42 -28.06 8.09
CA GLN A 115 -10.19 -27.54 8.66
C GLN A 115 -8.99 -27.90 7.80
N ALA A 116 -8.08 -26.94 7.62
CA ALA A 116 -6.83 -27.14 6.93
C ALA A 116 -5.73 -27.56 7.95
N PRO A 117 -5.31 -28.83 8.00
CA PRO A 117 -4.24 -29.27 8.89
C PRO A 117 -2.92 -28.63 8.49
N SER A 118 -2.09 -28.30 9.50
CA SER A 118 -0.72 -27.83 9.26
C SER A 118 0.14 -28.95 8.68
N LYS A 119 0.93 -28.62 7.68
CA LYS A 119 1.91 -29.51 7.06
C LYS A 119 3.15 -28.74 6.62
N LYS A 120 4.20 -29.43 6.20
CA LYS A 120 5.38 -28.76 5.66
C LYS A 120 5.01 -27.97 4.40
N THR A 121 5.31 -26.67 4.39
CA THR A 121 5.13 -25.87 3.19
C THR A 121 6.09 -26.31 2.09
N LYS A 122 5.65 -26.22 0.85
CA LYS A 122 6.44 -26.46 -0.36
C LYS A 122 6.93 -25.17 -1.02
N PHE A 123 6.52 -24.03 -0.51
CA PHE A 123 6.85 -22.71 -1.05
C PHE A 123 7.96 -22.06 -0.24
N THR A 124 8.79 -21.30 -0.92
CA THR A 124 9.81 -20.42 -0.31
C THR A 124 9.14 -19.18 0.30
N GLY A 125 9.88 -18.49 1.18
CA GLY A 125 9.38 -17.22 1.75
C GLY A 125 9.10 -16.15 0.69
N GLU A 126 9.90 -16.11 -0.39
CA GLU A 126 9.71 -15.17 -1.50
C GLU A 126 8.44 -15.48 -2.31
N GLU A 127 8.18 -16.75 -2.57
CA GLU A 127 6.95 -17.17 -3.26
C GLU A 127 5.71 -16.85 -2.43
N ILE A 128 5.76 -17.09 -1.11
CA ILE A 128 4.67 -16.75 -0.18
C ILE A 128 4.45 -15.23 -0.15
N ALA A 129 5.53 -14.44 -0.08
CA ALA A 129 5.43 -12.98 -0.12
C ALA A 129 4.85 -12.48 -1.45
N SER A 130 5.21 -13.12 -2.58
CA SER A 130 4.69 -12.78 -3.91
C SER A 130 3.19 -13.07 -4.03
N VAL A 131 2.74 -14.25 -3.56
CA VAL A 131 1.30 -14.58 -3.51
C VAL A 131 0.57 -13.65 -2.54
N GLY A 132 1.17 -13.31 -1.40
CA GLY A 132 0.65 -12.31 -0.47
C GLY A 132 0.46 -10.94 -1.11
N ALA A 133 1.44 -10.48 -1.90
CA ALA A 133 1.34 -9.22 -2.65
C ALA A 133 0.22 -9.26 -3.69
N TYR A 134 0.07 -10.36 -4.42
CA TYR A 134 -1.03 -10.54 -5.36
C TYR A 134 -2.40 -10.51 -4.67
N VAL A 135 -2.59 -11.27 -3.59
CA VAL A 135 -3.87 -11.29 -2.86
C VAL A 135 -4.18 -9.92 -2.24
N ALA A 136 -3.18 -9.23 -1.71
CA ALA A 136 -3.34 -7.85 -1.21
C ALA A 136 -3.73 -6.85 -2.31
N SER A 137 -3.40 -7.12 -3.57
CA SER A 137 -3.80 -6.28 -4.71
C SER A 137 -5.26 -6.46 -5.11
N LEU A 138 -5.92 -7.54 -4.69
CA LEU A 138 -7.33 -7.80 -5.02
C LEU A 138 -8.29 -6.86 -4.26
N ALA A 139 -8.01 -6.62 -2.98
CA ALA A 139 -8.73 -5.64 -2.15
C ALA A 139 -7.92 -5.35 -0.87
N PRO A 140 -8.12 -4.19 -0.23
CA PRO A 140 -7.47 -3.85 1.04
C PRO A 140 -7.73 -4.90 2.12
N GLY A 141 -6.67 -5.31 2.83
CA GLY A 141 -6.73 -6.30 3.89
C GLY A 141 -5.51 -6.23 4.83
N PRO A 142 -5.45 -7.06 5.87
CA PRO A 142 -4.36 -7.06 6.84
C PRO A 142 -3.00 -7.30 6.19
N LYS A 143 -2.03 -6.47 6.58
CA LYS A 143 -0.63 -6.61 6.15
C LYS A 143 0.12 -7.57 7.07
N VAL A 144 1.14 -8.24 6.54
CA VAL A 144 2.07 -9.04 7.36
C VAL A 144 2.70 -8.12 8.41
N PRO A 145 2.66 -8.49 9.71
CA PRO A 145 3.30 -7.71 10.76
C PRO A 145 4.81 -7.59 10.52
N SER A 146 5.36 -6.42 10.80
CA SER A 146 6.82 -6.24 10.71
C SER A 146 7.54 -7.08 11.78
N SER A 147 8.80 -7.44 11.51
CA SER A 147 9.63 -8.14 12.49
C SER A 147 9.75 -7.38 13.82
N GLN A 148 9.66 -6.05 13.79
CA GLN A 148 9.66 -5.21 15.00
C GLN A 148 8.41 -5.45 15.86
N ASN A 149 7.24 -5.64 15.23
CA ASN A 149 5.99 -5.92 15.93
C ASN A 149 5.94 -7.35 16.51
N LEU A 150 6.74 -8.26 15.96
CA LEU A 150 6.83 -9.65 16.42
C LEU A 150 7.96 -9.87 17.43
N ASN A 151 8.85 -8.90 17.61
CA ASN A 151 9.98 -9.00 18.52
C ASN A 151 9.58 -8.71 19.96
N THR A 152 9.51 -9.75 20.78
CA THR A 152 9.17 -9.67 22.20
C THR A 152 10.38 -9.49 23.13
N SER A 153 11.62 -9.50 22.59
CA SER A 153 12.83 -9.48 23.42
C SER A 153 13.04 -8.18 24.20
N ASN A 154 12.44 -7.09 23.76
CA ASN A 154 12.54 -5.78 24.40
C ASN A 154 11.31 -5.42 25.26
N LEU A 155 10.32 -6.31 25.37
CA LEU A 155 9.13 -6.08 26.16
C LEU A 155 9.43 -6.26 27.65
N LYS A 156 8.86 -5.38 28.47
CA LYS A 156 8.90 -5.50 29.93
C LYS A 156 7.97 -6.62 30.40
N ALA A 157 8.24 -7.15 31.59
CA ALA A 157 7.42 -8.21 32.16
C ALA A 157 5.93 -7.83 32.29
N GLU A 158 5.64 -6.56 32.60
CA GLU A 158 4.28 -6.05 32.71
C GLU A 158 3.57 -6.03 31.34
N GLU A 159 4.29 -5.71 30.27
CA GLU A 159 3.74 -5.70 28.90
C GLU A 159 3.44 -7.12 28.41
N LEU A 160 4.31 -8.08 28.73
CA LEU A 160 4.08 -9.49 28.45
C LEU A 160 2.90 -10.04 29.24
N ALA A 161 2.80 -9.71 30.53
CA ALA A 161 1.68 -10.11 31.38
C ALA A 161 0.35 -9.53 30.86
N ARG A 162 0.34 -8.25 30.46
CA ARG A 162 -0.82 -7.61 29.87
C ARG A 162 -1.21 -8.26 28.52
N GLY A 163 -0.24 -8.60 27.68
CA GLY A 163 -0.48 -9.33 26.44
C GLY A 163 -1.11 -10.70 26.68
N ALA A 164 -0.63 -11.43 27.66
CA ALA A 164 -1.18 -12.73 28.08
C ALA A 164 -2.62 -12.61 28.59
N GLU A 165 -2.92 -11.58 29.38
CA GLU A 165 -4.26 -11.29 29.87
C GLU A 165 -5.22 -10.95 28.72
N LEU A 166 -4.82 -10.08 27.81
CA LEU A 166 -5.60 -9.74 26.62
C LEU A 166 -5.87 -10.95 25.73
N PHE A 167 -4.87 -11.82 25.54
CA PHE A 167 -5.05 -13.06 24.78
C PHE A 167 -6.05 -13.98 25.48
N LYS A 168 -5.88 -14.17 26.81
CA LYS A 168 -6.77 -15.03 27.60
C LYS A 168 -8.22 -14.56 27.58
N THR A 169 -8.46 -13.25 27.65
CA THR A 169 -9.81 -12.69 27.69
C THR A 169 -10.50 -12.60 26.34
N ASN A 170 -9.75 -12.43 25.26
CA ASN A 170 -10.33 -12.12 23.95
C ASN A 170 -10.10 -13.21 22.88
N CYS A 171 -9.08 -14.06 23.04
CA CYS A 171 -8.63 -14.96 21.96
C CYS A 171 -8.66 -16.44 22.35
N SER A 172 -8.51 -16.77 23.64
CA SER A 172 -8.37 -18.18 24.11
C SER A 172 -9.63 -19.01 23.92
N ALA A 173 -10.79 -18.40 23.67
CA ALA A 173 -12.04 -19.16 23.41
C ALA A 173 -11.99 -19.90 22.05
N CYS A 174 -11.13 -19.43 21.10
CA CYS A 174 -10.99 -19.98 19.77
C CYS A 174 -9.56 -20.45 19.46
N HIS A 175 -8.55 -19.96 20.19
CA HIS A 175 -7.13 -20.22 19.99
C HIS A 175 -6.48 -20.77 21.27
#